data_bc91714cb06435a9f0d1f5225d57a45b
#
_entry.id   bc91714cb06435a9f0d1f5225d57a45b
#
_cell.length_a   1.000
_cell.length_b   1.000
_cell.length_c   1.000
_cell.angle_alpha   90.00
_cell.angle_beta   90.00
_cell.angle_gamma   90.00
#
_symmetry.space_group_name_H-M   'P 1'
#
loop_
_entity.id
_entity.type
_entity.pdbx_description
1 polymer ?
#
loop_
_entity_poly.entity_id
_entity_poly.type
_entity_poly.pdbx_seq_one_letter_code
_entity_poly.pdbx_strand_id
1 'polypeptide(L)'
;MRIMYGLLIAIEIILMGICSYKAMNKKGRLAKIVFIYEAVAAFCGIVFLVYIYVPGITITTLCKSLTLICFDWILILLMYYTQYYTGLFHGVKIIKEAMIAFSAIDSVMLIANVWNHQIFTITEINDYEIVTEFVKTNFFYKAHFIYNYLVILLLLLSFMFMIANSSKFYSFRYEIIFIALLIGFILDIVTIRSQSIYDVSMPAYGIMCMLIYYFTLRYIPNELIENTLSLIIKDMNSGIVCFDNRGRCIYCNDILKNIYNLSLIHI
;
A
#
# COMPACT_ATOMS: atom_id res chain seq x y z
N MET A 1 -1.73 -23.10 15.24
CA MET A 1 -2.15 -21.79 14.67
C MET A 1 -0.99 -20.79 14.63
N ARG A 2 -0.23 -20.59 15.73
CA ARG A 2 0.91 -19.66 15.84
C ARG A 2 1.98 -19.85 14.75
N ILE A 3 2.42 -21.09 14.49
CA ILE A 3 3.45 -21.40 13.47
C ILE A 3 2.96 -21.03 12.06
N MET A 4 1.72 -21.40 11.70
CA MET A 4 1.17 -21.08 10.37
C MET A 4 1.03 -19.56 10.16
N TYR A 5 0.56 -18.86 11.18
CA TYR A 5 0.43 -17.41 11.12
C TYR A 5 1.80 -16.72 11.01
N GLY A 6 2.79 -17.17 11.81
CA GLY A 6 4.15 -16.64 11.70
C GLY A 6 4.82 -16.92 10.36
N LEU A 7 4.59 -18.10 9.75
CA LEU A 7 5.08 -18.40 8.40
C LEU A 7 4.45 -17.47 7.35
N LEU A 8 3.15 -17.18 7.46
CA LEU A 8 2.47 -16.25 6.56
C LEU A 8 3.12 -14.86 6.63
N ILE A 9 3.29 -14.29 7.82
CA ILE A 9 3.94 -13.00 8.02
C ILE A 9 5.40 -13.03 7.52
N ALA A 10 6.15 -14.11 7.75
CA ALA A 10 7.53 -14.24 7.28
C ALA A 10 7.60 -14.22 5.74
N ILE A 11 6.67 -14.89 5.06
CA ILE A 11 6.57 -14.85 3.59
C ILE A 11 6.27 -13.42 3.12
N GLU A 12 5.34 -12.72 3.76
CA GLU A 12 5.01 -11.34 3.42
C GLU A 12 6.20 -10.39 3.60
N ILE A 13 6.96 -10.52 4.69
CA ILE A 13 8.18 -9.74 4.93
C ILE A 13 9.18 -9.94 3.79
N ILE A 14 9.41 -11.18 3.36
CA ILE A 14 10.32 -11.49 2.25
C ILE A 14 9.82 -10.84 0.96
N LEU A 15 8.53 -10.95 0.66
CA LEU A 15 7.93 -10.37 -0.55
C LEU A 15 8.00 -8.84 -0.53
N MET A 16 7.68 -8.18 0.59
CA MET A 16 7.81 -6.74 0.76
C MET A 16 9.28 -6.29 0.64
N GLY A 17 10.23 -7.06 1.19
CA GLY A 17 11.66 -6.82 1.01
C GLY A 17 12.10 -6.87 -0.46
N ILE A 18 11.60 -7.85 -1.22
CA ILE A 18 11.85 -7.96 -2.68
C ILE A 18 11.21 -6.77 -3.41
N CYS A 19 9.99 -6.37 -3.08
CA CYS A 19 9.31 -5.21 -3.66
C CYS A 19 10.08 -3.92 -3.38
N SER A 20 10.52 -3.73 -2.14
CA SER A 20 11.35 -2.60 -1.71
C SER A 20 12.66 -2.53 -2.50
N TYR A 21 13.42 -3.64 -2.58
CA TYR A 21 14.64 -3.71 -3.36
C TYR A 21 14.44 -3.37 -4.84
N LYS A 22 13.38 -3.90 -5.46
CA LYS A 22 13.05 -3.60 -6.85
C LYS A 22 12.61 -2.14 -7.06
N ALA A 23 11.92 -1.54 -6.09
CA ALA A 23 11.53 -0.14 -6.11
C ALA A 23 12.74 0.80 -5.99
N MET A 24 13.73 0.45 -5.15
CA MET A 24 14.98 1.18 -4.98
C MET A 24 15.75 1.36 -6.31
N ASN A 25 15.72 0.34 -7.17
CA ASN A 25 16.38 0.36 -8.46
C ASN A 25 15.63 1.16 -9.55
N LYS A 26 14.47 1.73 -9.23
CA LYS A 26 13.68 2.58 -10.13
C LYS A 26 13.96 4.07 -9.88
N LYS A 27 14.02 4.84 -10.97
CA LYS A 27 14.16 6.30 -10.89
C LYS A 27 12.80 6.97 -10.68
N GLY A 28 12.77 8.05 -9.90
CA GLY A 28 11.57 8.87 -9.70
C GLY A 28 11.15 8.99 -8.23
N ARG A 29 10.39 10.07 -7.94
CA ARG A 29 9.91 10.34 -6.56
C ARG A 29 8.95 9.28 -6.06
N LEU A 30 8.03 8.84 -6.91
CA LEU A 30 7.04 7.83 -6.57
C LEU A 30 7.69 6.48 -6.22
N ALA A 31 8.73 6.07 -6.99
CA ALA A 31 9.49 4.86 -6.70
C ALA A 31 10.21 4.94 -5.34
N LYS A 32 10.74 6.11 -4.98
CA LYS A 32 11.35 6.32 -3.65
C LYS A 32 10.34 6.20 -2.52
N ILE A 33 9.13 6.75 -2.70
CA ILE A 33 8.05 6.64 -1.70
C ILE A 33 7.65 5.17 -1.53
N VAL A 34 7.44 4.44 -2.62
CA VAL A 34 7.11 3.01 -2.58
C VAL A 34 8.24 2.21 -1.92
N PHE A 35 9.51 2.52 -2.23
CA PHE A 35 10.65 1.88 -1.58
C PHE A 35 10.62 2.03 -0.05
N ILE A 36 10.45 3.27 0.45
CA ILE A 36 10.43 3.56 1.89
C ILE A 36 9.19 2.90 2.53
N TYR A 37 8.05 2.99 1.87
CA TYR A 37 6.79 2.41 2.31
C TYR A 37 6.90 0.89 2.53
N GLU A 38 7.41 0.16 1.53
CA GLU A 38 7.65 -1.28 1.61
C GLU A 38 8.71 -1.66 2.66
N ALA A 39 9.76 -0.85 2.80
CA ALA A 39 10.80 -1.08 3.81
C ALA A 39 10.26 -0.93 5.24
N VAL A 40 9.46 0.12 5.49
CA VAL A 40 8.82 0.33 6.80
C VAL A 40 7.79 -0.76 7.10
N ALA A 41 7.00 -1.18 6.11
CA ALA A 41 6.05 -2.26 6.25
C ALA A 41 6.74 -3.61 6.57
N ALA A 42 7.83 -3.93 5.88
CA ALA A 42 8.64 -5.11 6.17
C ALA A 42 9.25 -5.07 7.57
N PHE A 43 9.76 -3.91 7.99
CA PHE A 43 10.26 -3.70 9.35
C PHE A 43 9.15 -3.89 10.40
N CYS A 44 7.96 -3.34 10.16
CA CYS A 44 6.79 -3.55 11.00
C CYS A 44 6.47 -5.04 11.16
N GLY A 45 6.48 -5.80 10.07
CA GLY A 45 6.29 -7.25 10.09
C GLY A 45 7.33 -7.98 10.94
N ILE A 46 8.62 -7.60 10.85
CA ILE A 46 9.70 -8.17 11.68
C ILE A 46 9.45 -7.90 13.17
N VAL A 47 9.13 -6.65 13.52
CA VAL A 47 8.80 -6.26 14.91
C VAL A 47 7.60 -7.06 15.42
N PHE A 48 6.61 -7.25 14.57
CA PHE A 48 5.42 -8.03 14.92
C PHE A 48 5.71 -9.53 15.09
N LEU A 49 6.62 -10.12 14.32
CA LEU A 49 7.10 -11.49 14.58
C LEU A 49 7.80 -11.59 15.95
N VAL A 50 8.64 -10.61 16.28
CA VAL A 50 9.28 -10.57 17.62
C VAL A 50 8.21 -10.48 18.70
N TYR A 51 7.18 -9.65 18.54
CA TYR A 51 6.03 -9.54 19.43
C TYR A 51 5.36 -10.89 19.70
N ILE A 52 5.19 -11.71 18.67
CA ILE A 52 4.51 -13.01 18.80
C ILE A 52 5.40 -14.08 19.45
N TYR A 53 6.71 -14.10 19.14
CA TYR A 53 7.57 -15.24 19.45
C TYR A 53 8.51 -15.05 20.65
N VAL A 54 8.85 -13.81 20.98
CA VAL A 54 9.80 -13.55 22.07
C VAL A 54 9.05 -13.31 23.37
N PRO A 55 9.29 -14.14 24.41
CA PRO A 55 8.66 -13.95 25.72
C PRO A 55 9.25 -12.75 26.46
N GLY A 56 8.46 -12.16 27.34
CA GLY A 56 8.89 -11.08 28.24
C GLY A 56 8.08 -9.80 28.06
N ILE A 57 7.37 -9.40 29.10
CA ILE A 57 6.41 -8.28 29.12
C ILE A 57 7.01 -6.99 28.55
N THR A 58 8.24 -6.65 28.96
CA THR A 58 8.91 -5.40 28.52
C THR A 58 9.20 -5.43 27.01
N ILE A 59 9.73 -6.54 26.48
CA ILE A 59 10.04 -6.69 25.06
C ILE A 59 8.74 -6.66 24.24
N THR A 60 7.73 -7.37 24.71
CA THR A 60 6.42 -7.45 24.05
C THR A 60 5.74 -6.07 24.04
N THR A 61 5.81 -5.31 25.16
CA THR A 61 5.29 -3.94 25.23
C THR A 61 6.04 -3.02 24.25
N LEU A 62 7.36 -3.13 24.19
CA LEU A 62 8.16 -2.36 23.24
C LEU A 62 7.81 -2.70 21.79
N CYS A 63 7.71 -4.00 21.44
CA CYS A 63 7.34 -4.43 20.10
C CYS A 63 5.94 -3.95 19.72
N LYS A 64 4.96 -4.03 20.62
CA LYS A 64 3.62 -3.49 20.37
C LYS A 64 3.64 -1.99 20.15
N SER A 65 4.37 -1.23 20.97
CA SER A 65 4.58 0.22 20.76
C SER A 65 5.20 0.52 19.40
N LEU A 66 6.26 -0.20 19.02
CA LEU A 66 6.92 -0.03 17.72
C LEU A 66 6.00 -0.38 16.55
N THR A 67 5.16 -1.40 16.68
CA THR A 67 4.17 -1.75 15.66
C THR A 67 3.18 -0.60 15.45
N LEU A 68 2.62 -0.02 16.52
CA LEU A 68 1.71 1.13 16.43
C LEU A 68 2.40 2.36 15.80
N ILE A 69 3.66 2.63 16.18
CA ILE A 69 4.46 3.70 15.56
C ILE A 69 4.64 3.45 14.06
N CYS A 70 4.97 2.22 13.68
CA CYS A 70 5.12 1.89 12.26
C CYS A 70 3.82 2.13 11.48
N PHE A 71 2.65 1.82 12.06
CA PHE A 71 1.36 2.11 11.43
C PHE A 71 1.15 3.61 11.20
N ASP A 72 1.44 4.47 12.17
CA ASP A 72 1.35 5.92 11.98
C ASP A 72 2.21 6.40 10.81
N TRP A 73 3.46 5.96 10.75
CA TRP A 73 4.37 6.35 9.67
C TRP A 73 3.99 5.73 8.32
N ILE A 74 3.45 4.51 8.30
CA ILE A 74 2.89 3.88 7.08
C ILE A 74 1.72 4.72 6.55
N LEU A 75 0.83 5.23 7.40
CA LEU A 75 -0.28 6.10 6.98
C LEU A 75 0.22 7.43 6.40
N ILE A 76 1.24 8.03 6.99
CA ILE A 76 1.89 9.23 6.43
C ILE A 76 2.48 8.93 5.05
N LEU A 77 3.22 7.83 4.91
CA LEU A 77 3.80 7.43 3.62
C LEU A 77 2.73 7.13 2.59
N LEU A 78 1.61 6.51 2.99
CA LEU A 78 0.45 6.27 2.14
C LEU A 78 -0.22 7.58 1.70
N MET A 79 -0.28 8.58 2.58
CA MET A 79 -0.75 9.93 2.22
C MET A 79 0.18 10.60 1.21
N TYR A 80 1.51 10.52 1.39
CA TYR A 80 2.48 10.99 0.40
C TYR A 80 2.35 10.24 -0.92
N TYR A 81 2.20 8.91 -0.87
CA TYR A 81 1.95 8.10 -2.05
C TYR A 81 0.70 8.57 -2.79
N THR A 82 -0.43 8.69 -2.08
CA THR A 82 -1.70 9.14 -2.66
C THR A 82 -1.56 10.50 -3.32
N GLN A 83 -0.88 11.44 -2.67
CA GLN A 83 -0.63 12.77 -3.24
C GLN A 83 0.13 12.71 -4.57
N TYR A 84 1.23 11.96 -4.62
CA TYR A 84 2.06 11.89 -5.84
C TYR A 84 1.43 11.02 -6.92
N TYR A 85 0.65 10.03 -6.54
CA TYR A 85 0.01 9.09 -7.46
C TYR A 85 -1.27 9.64 -8.09
N THR A 86 -2.04 10.40 -7.32
CA THR A 86 -3.34 10.94 -7.75
C THR A 86 -3.27 12.41 -8.14
N GLY A 87 -2.25 13.14 -7.74
CA GLY A 87 -2.17 14.59 -7.90
C GLY A 87 -3.03 15.38 -6.91
N LEU A 88 -3.77 14.71 -6.02
CA LEU A 88 -4.56 15.37 -4.97
C LEU A 88 -3.66 15.98 -3.89
N PHE A 89 -4.18 16.97 -3.16
CA PHE A 89 -3.50 17.60 -2.00
C PHE A 89 -2.18 18.35 -2.30
N HIS A 90 -1.93 18.76 -3.55
CA HIS A 90 -0.69 19.48 -3.90
C HIS A 90 -0.51 20.82 -3.16
N GLY A 91 -1.59 21.48 -2.74
CA GLY A 91 -1.56 22.77 -2.05
C GLY A 91 -1.60 22.72 -0.52
N VAL A 92 -1.78 21.54 0.10
CA VAL A 92 -2.12 21.44 1.52
C VAL A 92 -0.90 21.06 2.36
N LYS A 93 0.09 21.96 2.42
CA LYS A 93 1.34 21.78 3.18
C LYS A 93 1.06 21.65 4.69
N ILE A 94 0.16 22.46 5.22
CA ILE A 94 -0.19 22.53 6.65
C ILE A 94 -0.70 21.19 7.18
N ILE A 95 -1.57 20.50 6.43
CA ILE A 95 -2.09 19.19 6.88
C ILE A 95 -0.97 18.16 7.02
N LYS A 96 -0.02 18.13 6.10
CA LYS A 96 1.12 17.19 6.16
C LYS A 96 2.04 17.48 7.35
N GLU A 97 2.35 18.75 7.56
CA GLU A 97 3.18 19.17 8.70
C GLU A 97 2.48 18.83 10.03
N ALA A 98 1.16 19.03 10.11
CA ALA A 98 0.37 18.64 11.27
C ALA A 98 0.36 17.11 11.48
N MET A 99 0.21 16.32 10.40
CA MET A 99 0.28 14.86 10.48
C MET A 99 1.64 14.37 10.99
N ILE A 100 2.74 14.90 10.44
CA ILE A 100 4.10 14.54 10.86
C ILE A 100 4.32 14.93 12.32
N ALA A 101 3.91 16.15 12.73
CA ALA A 101 4.06 16.63 14.10
C ALA A 101 3.26 15.75 15.08
N PHE A 102 2.01 15.39 14.73
CA PHE A 102 1.21 14.49 15.55
C PHE A 102 1.86 13.12 15.68
N SER A 103 2.23 12.47 14.58
CA SER A 103 2.85 11.14 14.64
C SER A 103 4.20 11.13 15.34
N ALA A 104 4.96 12.23 15.31
CA ALA A 104 6.19 12.36 16.07
C ALA A 104 5.90 12.41 17.58
N ILE A 105 4.90 13.19 18.02
CA ILE A 105 4.47 13.27 19.40
C ILE A 105 3.91 11.93 19.87
N ASP A 106 3.06 11.32 19.07
CA ASP A 106 2.46 10.01 19.38
C ASP A 106 3.51 8.92 19.48
N SER A 107 4.52 8.91 18.60
CA SER A 107 5.66 7.99 18.69
C SER A 107 6.40 8.10 20.01
N VAL A 108 6.60 9.32 20.52
CA VAL A 108 7.24 9.53 21.83
C VAL A 108 6.36 8.99 22.97
N MET A 109 5.04 9.21 22.89
CA MET A 109 4.08 8.72 23.90
C MET A 109 3.97 7.19 23.88
N LEU A 110 3.98 6.58 22.69
CA LEU A 110 3.97 5.12 22.53
C LEU A 110 5.26 4.47 23.07
N ILE A 111 6.42 5.10 22.87
CA ILE A 111 7.68 4.63 23.47
C ILE A 111 7.62 4.79 24.99
N ALA A 112 7.13 5.93 25.50
CA ALA A 112 6.99 6.16 26.95
C ALA A 112 6.03 5.15 27.62
N ASN A 113 5.10 4.57 26.86
CA ASN A 113 4.16 3.56 27.35
C ASN A 113 4.87 2.30 27.88
N VAL A 114 6.09 2.01 27.44
CA VAL A 114 6.89 0.88 27.95
C VAL A 114 7.13 1.00 29.47
N TRP A 115 7.16 2.23 29.99
CA TRP A 115 7.40 2.50 31.42
C TRP A 115 6.16 2.93 32.19
N ASN A 116 5.27 3.73 31.54
CA ASN A 116 4.14 4.34 32.24
C ASN A 116 2.80 3.61 32.06
N HIS A 117 2.70 2.69 31.07
CA HIS A 117 1.52 1.87 30.80
C HIS A 117 0.20 2.65 30.67
N GLN A 118 0.25 3.88 30.18
CA GLN A 118 -0.92 4.76 30.10
C GLN A 118 -1.82 4.51 28.89
N ILE A 119 -1.28 3.98 27.78
CA ILE A 119 -2.02 3.78 26.54
C ILE A 119 -2.57 2.36 26.48
N PHE A 120 -1.72 1.38 26.76
CA PHE A 120 -2.10 -0.03 26.87
C PHE A 120 -1.22 -0.74 27.88
N THR A 121 -1.74 -1.85 28.41
CA THR A 121 -1.02 -2.78 29.29
C THR A 121 -0.97 -4.15 28.64
N ILE A 122 0.12 -4.87 28.90
CA ILE A 122 0.26 -6.26 28.46
C ILE A 122 0.32 -7.13 29.70
N THR A 123 -0.58 -8.12 29.73
CA THR A 123 -0.62 -9.15 30.76
C THR A 123 -0.30 -10.50 30.13
N GLU A 124 0.64 -11.22 30.72
CA GLU A 124 1.01 -12.57 30.32
C GLU A 124 0.16 -13.55 31.13
N ILE A 125 -0.70 -14.32 30.46
CA ILE A 125 -1.58 -15.30 31.11
C ILE A 125 -0.85 -16.62 31.27
N ASN A 126 -0.09 -17.05 30.25
CA ASN A 126 0.78 -18.23 30.24
C ASN A 126 2.01 -17.92 29.37
N ASP A 127 3.04 -18.77 29.38
CA ASP A 127 4.28 -18.62 28.59
C ASP A 127 4.04 -18.31 27.09
N TYR A 128 2.81 -18.50 26.58
CA TYR A 128 2.43 -18.35 25.18
C TYR A 128 1.17 -17.53 24.93
N GLU A 129 0.48 -17.05 25.97
CA GLU A 129 -0.74 -16.26 25.85
C GLU A 129 -0.53 -14.87 26.43
N ILE A 130 -0.56 -13.89 25.55
CA ILE A 130 -0.40 -12.48 25.87
C ILE A 130 -1.72 -11.78 25.58
N VAL A 131 -2.22 -11.00 26.53
CA VAL A 131 -3.40 -10.17 26.34
C VAL A 131 -2.99 -8.71 26.39
N THR A 132 -3.38 -7.96 25.36
CA THR A 132 -3.19 -6.52 25.30
C THR A 132 -4.49 -5.83 25.68
N GLU A 133 -4.48 -5.08 26.77
CA GLU A 133 -5.61 -4.28 27.21
C GLU A 133 -5.33 -2.79 26.97
N PHE A 134 -6.20 -2.15 26.19
CA PHE A 134 -6.10 -0.71 25.93
C PHE A 134 -6.76 0.11 27.02
N VAL A 135 -6.07 1.14 27.49
CA VAL A 135 -6.60 2.07 28.51
C VAL A 135 -7.52 3.10 27.84
N LYS A 136 -8.76 2.66 27.54
CA LYS A 136 -9.77 3.42 26.78
C LYS A 136 -10.17 4.77 27.37
N THR A 137 -9.88 5.01 28.65
CA THR A 137 -10.15 6.29 29.33
C THR A 137 -9.06 7.32 29.08
N ASN A 138 -7.85 6.89 28.70
CA ASN A 138 -6.70 7.77 28.49
C ASN A 138 -6.88 8.65 27.25
N PHE A 139 -6.46 9.92 27.33
CA PHE A 139 -6.52 10.87 26.24
C PHE A 139 -5.63 10.43 25.05
N PHE A 140 -4.41 9.97 25.30
CA PHE A 140 -3.46 9.58 24.22
C PHE A 140 -3.95 8.36 23.46
N TYR A 141 -4.56 7.38 24.14
CA TYR A 141 -5.22 6.27 23.47
C TYR A 141 -6.28 6.77 22.47
N LYS A 142 -7.19 7.63 22.95
CA LYS A 142 -8.26 8.17 22.09
C LYS A 142 -7.70 8.99 20.93
N ALA A 143 -6.70 9.84 21.19
CA ALA A 143 -6.08 10.68 20.17
C ALA A 143 -5.41 9.83 19.08
N HIS A 144 -4.64 8.79 19.45
CA HIS A 144 -4.02 7.87 18.50
C HIS A 144 -5.03 7.22 17.57
N PHE A 145 -6.08 6.58 18.10
CA PHE A 145 -7.06 5.87 17.25
C PHE A 145 -7.93 6.83 16.43
N ILE A 146 -8.35 7.97 17.01
CA ILE A 146 -9.10 8.98 16.24
C ILE A 146 -8.26 9.50 15.08
N TYR A 147 -7.00 9.81 15.30
CA TYR A 147 -6.08 10.27 14.26
C TYR A 147 -5.96 9.24 13.14
N ASN A 148 -5.65 7.99 13.47
CA ASN A 148 -5.46 6.93 12.48
C ASN A 148 -6.72 6.69 11.66
N TYR A 149 -7.90 6.65 12.28
CA TYR A 149 -9.17 6.46 11.58
C TYR A 149 -9.55 7.65 10.71
N LEU A 150 -9.25 8.88 11.13
CA LEU A 150 -9.45 10.06 10.30
C LEU A 150 -8.53 10.04 9.07
N VAL A 151 -7.27 9.64 9.21
CA VAL A 151 -6.34 9.52 8.08
C VAL A 151 -6.79 8.44 7.10
N ILE A 152 -7.20 7.26 7.60
CA ILE A 152 -7.72 6.18 6.76
C ILE A 152 -8.97 6.63 6.01
N LEU A 153 -9.91 7.30 6.70
CA LEU A 153 -11.12 7.84 6.07
C LEU A 153 -10.77 8.85 4.95
N LEU A 154 -9.82 9.75 5.20
CA LEU A 154 -9.36 10.71 4.20
C LEU A 154 -8.75 10.01 2.97
N LEU A 155 -7.98 8.94 3.18
CA LEU A 155 -7.41 8.13 2.10
C LEU A 155 -8.50 7.42 1.30
N LEU A 156 -9.48 6.80 1.97
CA LEU A 156 -10.61 6.15 1.32
C LEU A 156 -11.42 7.14 0.46
N LEU A 157 -11.73 8.33 1.00
CA LEU A 157 -12.43 9.38 0.25
C LEU A 157 -11.60 9.85 -0.96
N SER A 158 -10.29 9.93 -0.83
CA SER A 158 -9.39 10.30 -1.92
C SER A 158 -9.41 9.28 -3.05
N PHE A 159 -9.35 7.98 -2.74
CA PHE A 159 -9.44 6.93 -3.75
C PHE A 159 -10.83 6.87 -4.38
N MET A 160 -11.91 7.02 -3.60
CA MET A 160 -13.28 7.15 -4.14
C MET A 160 -13.40 8.29 -5.15
N PHE A 161 -12.87 9.47 -4.81
CA PHE A 161 -12.87 10.62 -5.71
C PHE A 161 -12.12 10.31 -7.01
N MET A 162 -10.96 9.63 -6.94
CA MET A 162 -10.20 9.23 -8.11
C MET A 162 -10.92 8.20 -8.96
N ILE A 163 -11.58 7.21 -8.36
CA ILE A 163 -12.40 6.22 -9.08
C ILE A 163 -13.49 6.93 -9.88
N ALA A 164 -14.20 7.88 -9.25
CA ALA A 164 -15.29 8.62 -9.89
C ALA A 164 -14.85 9.55 -11.04
N ASN A 165 -13.61 10.10 -10.97
CA ASN A 165 -13.13 11.11 -11.91
C ASN A 165 -12.06 10.59 -12.90
N SER A 166 -11.65 9.34 -12.79
CA SER A 166 -10.66 8.74 -13.70
C SER A 166 -11.30 8.00 -14.85
N SER A 167 -10.59 7.91 -15.98
CA SER A 167 -11.01 7.03 -17.07
C SER A 167 -11.01 5.57 -16.65
N LYS A 168 -11.83 4.73 -17.27
CA LYS A 168 -11.94 3.29 -16.96
C LYS A 168 -10.60 2.56 -16.93
N PHE A 169 -9.62 2.97 -17.77
CA PHE A 169 -8.27 2.41 -17.81
C PHE A 169 -7.48 2.58 -16.52
N TYR A 170 -7.75 3.69 -15.79
CA TYR A 170 -7.05 4.02 -14.57
C TYR A 170 -7.86 3.73 -13.31
N SER A 171 -9.21 3.64 -13.39
CA SER A 171 -10.07 3.42 -12.22
C SER A 171 -9.80 2.08 -11.56
N PHE A 172 -9.59 1.02 -12.35
CA PHE A 172 -9.37 -0.35 -11.85
C PHE A 172 -8.27 -0.46 -10.78
N ARG A 173 -7.13 0.23 -10.95
CA ARG A 173 -6.05 0.20 -9.97
C ARG A 173 -6.39 0.97 -8.69
N TYR A 174 -7.16 2.06 -8.80
CA TYR A 174 -7.66 2.79 -7.63
C TYR A 174 -8.70 1.97 -6.88
N GLU A 175 -9.56 1.25 -7.60
CA GLU A 175 -10.56 0.34 -7.01
C GLU A 175 -9.91 -0.77 -6.19
N ILE A 176 -8.87 -1.42 -6.71
CA ILE A 176 -8.19 -2.49 -5.98
C ILE A 176 -7.49 -1.96 -4.73
N ILE A 177 -6.79 -0.83 -4.81
CA ILE A 177 -6.13 -0.23 -3.65
C ILE A 177 -7.19 0.21 -2.62
N PHE A 178 -8.31 0.79 -3.07
CA PHE A 178 -9.43 1.17 -2.21
C PHE A 178 -10.02 -0.03 -1.47
N ILE A 179 -10.30 -1.13 -2.19
CA ILE A 179 -10.85 -2.35 -1.61
C ILE A 179 -9.86 -2.95 -0.59
N ALA A 180 -8.57 -3.02 -0.93
CA ALA A 180 -7.55 -3.53 -0.02
C ALA A 180 -7.44 -2.70 1.26
N LEU A 181 -7.47 -1.36 1.15
CA LEU A 181 -7.46 -0.45 2.29
C LEU A 181 -8.73 -0.60 3.14
N LEU A 182 -9.90 -0.73 2.50
CA LEU A 182 -11.17 -0.92 3.20
C LEU A 182 -11.21 -2.25 3.95
N ILE A 183 -10.73 -3.34 3.35
CA ILE A 183 -10.64 -4.65 4.00
C ILE A 183 -9.68 -4.57 5.19
N GLY A 184 -8.49 -3.98 5.00
CA GLY A 184 -7.52 -3.79 6.09
C GLY A 184 -8.12 -3.02 7.25
N PHE A 185 -8.83 -1.93 6.98
CA PHE A 185 -9.52 -1.12 7.99
C PHE A 185 -10.60 -1.89 8.75
N ILE A 186 -11.42 -2.67 8.06
CA ILE A 186 -12.46 -3.49 8.71
C ILE A 186 -11.81 -4.56 9.61
N LEU A 187 -10.77 -5.22 9.13
CA LEU A 187 -10.05 -6.24 9.89
C LEU A 187 -9.34 -5.64 11.12
N ASP A 188 -8.82 -4.42 11.02
CA ASP A 188 -8.22 -3.70 12.15
C ASP A 188 -9.26 -3.47 13.26
N ILE A 189 -10.46 -2.97 12.93
CA ILE A 189 -11.54 -2.81 13.89
C ILE A 189 -11.91 -4.15 14.55
N VAL A 190 -11.97 -5.23 13.77
CA VAL A 190 -12.26 -6.58 14.30
C VAL A 190 -11.17 -7.03 15.26
N THR A 191 -9.89 -6.83 14.91
CA THR A 191 -8.73 -7.21 15.75
C THR A 191 -8.73 -6.47 17.07
N ILE A 192 -8.93 -5.14 17.06
CA ILE A 192 -9.00 -4.33 18.28
C ILE A 192 -10.14 -4.79 19.20
N ARG A 193 -11.25 -5.23 18.62
CA ARG A 193 -12.40 -5.71 19.37
C ARG A 193 -12.23 -7.13 19.92
N SER A 194 -11.50 -7.98 19.20
CA SER A 194 -11.28 -9.40 19.57
C SER A 194 -10.21 -9.59 20.64
N GLN A 195 -9.35 -8.59 20.88
CA GLN A 195 -8.21 -8.65 21.80
C GLN A 195 -7.25 -9.83 21.51
N SER A 196 -7.27 -10.35 20.28
CA SER A 196 -6.45 -11.48 19.87
C SER A 196 -4.98 -11.06 19.71
N ILE A 197 -4.05 -11.96 20.04
CA ILE A 197 -2.62 -11.82 19.74
C ILE A 197 -2.41 -11.80 18.22
N TYR A 198 -3.22 -12.56 17.49
CA TYR A 198 -3.14 -12.66 16.04
C TYR A 198 -3.90 -11.50 15.41
N ASP A 199 -3.14 -10.52 14.98
CA ASP A 199 -3.69 -9.36 14.30
C ASP A 199 -4.03 -9.71 12.84
N VAL A 200 -5.32 -9.97 12.59
CA VAL A 200 -5.79 -10.37 11.26
C VAL A 200 -5.63 -9.25 10.23
N SER A 201 -5.47 -7.99 10.66
CA SER A 201 -5.25 -6.87 9.77
C SER A 201 -3.83 -6.82 9.18
N MET A 202 -2.83 -7.37 9.89
CA MET A 202 -1.44 -7.37 9.43
C MET A 202 -1.24 -8.00 8.06
N PRO A 203 -1.73 -9.23 7.78
CA PRO A 203 -1.65 -9.81 6.44
C PRO A 203 -2.36 -8.97 5.37
N ALA A 204 -3.51 -8.37 5.71
CA ALA A 204 -4.23 -7.53 4.76
C ALA A 204 -3.42 -6.29 4.37
N TYR A 205 -2.76 -5.65 5.32
CA TYR A 205 -1.86 -4.52 5.06
C TYR A 205 -0.60 -4.95 4.29
N GLY A 206 -0.04 -6.13 4.56
CA GLY A 206 1.06 -6.69 3.78
C GLY A 206 0.68 -6.90 2.31
N ILE A 207 -0.50 -7.46 2.04
CA ILE A 207 -1.04 -7.61 0.68
C ILE A 207 -1.24 -6.22 0.03
N MET A 208 -1.78 -5.25 0.76
CA MET A 208 -1.99 -3.89 0.25
C MET A 208 -0.65 -3.25 -0.17
N CYS A 209 0.42 -3.43 0.60
CA CYS A 209 1.75 -2.95 0.25
C CYS A 209 2.20 -3.52 -1.09
N MET A 210 2.13 -4.83 -1.27
CA MET A 210 2.50 -5.50 -2.53
C MET A 210 1.64 -5.03 -3.71
N LEU A 211 0.35 -4.79 -3.52
CA LEU A 211 -0.53 -4.23 -4.55
C LEU A 211 -0.12 -2.81 -4.94
N ILE A 212 0.24 -1.96 -3.97
CA ILE A 212 0.76 -0.62 -4.24
C ILE A 212 2.02 -0.68 -5.11
N TYR A 213 2.98 -1.56 -4.78
CA TYR A 213 4.16 -1.76 -5.60
C TYR A 213 3.80 -2.20 -7.01
N TYR A 214 2.94 -3.21 -7.15
CA TYR A 214 2.56 -3.76 -8.44
C TYR A 214 1.88 -2.72 -9.33
N PHE A 215 0.82 -2.07 -8.86
CA PHE A 215 0.06 -1.10 -9.63
C PHE A 215 0.81 0.20 -9.92
N THR A 216 1.83 0.51 -9.14
CA THR A 216 2.64 1.72 -9.33
C THR A 216 3.79 1.51 -10.30
N LEU A 217 4.49 0.37 -10.20
CA LEU A 217 5.78 0.19 -10.87
C LEU A 217 5.79 -0.92 -11.93
N ARG A 218 4.74 -1.75 -11.99
CA ARG A 218 4.68 -2.91 -12.87
C ARG A 218 3.48 -2.91 -13.81
N TYR A 219 2.33 -2.47 -13.33
CA TYR A 219 1.09 -2.55 -14.10
C TYR A 219 1.06 -1.49 -15.20
N ILE A 220 0.89 -1.97 -16.43
CA ILE A 220 0.57 -1.14 -17.60
C ILE A 220 -0.71 -1.75 -18.20
N PRO A 221 -1.82 -1.00 -18.32
CA PRO A 221 -3.05 -1.51 -18.92
C PRO A 221 -2.83 -1.93 -20.37
N ASN A 222 -3.20 -3.16 -20.73
CA ASN A 222 -3.04 -3.67 -22.10
C ASN A 222 -3.77 -2.79 -23.12
N GLU A 223 -4.97 -2.34 -22.78
CA GLU A 223 -5.75 -1.44 -23.63
C GLU A 223 -5.05 -0.09 -23.89
N LEU A 224 -4.26 0.40 -22.94
CA LEU A 224 -3.46 1.61 -23.16
C LEU A 224 -2.34 1.35 -24.20
N ILE A 225 -1.70 0.18 -24.12
CA ILE A 225 -0.66 -0.22 -25.08
C ILE A 225 -1.27 -0.35 -26.48
N GLU A 226 -2.37 -1.08 -26.61
CA GLU A 226 -3.06 -1.31 -27.88
C GLU A 226 -3.55 -0.01 -28.50
N ASN A 227 -4.24 0.83 -27.74
CA ASN A 227 -4.72 2.13 -28.22
C ASN A 227 -3.60 3.09 -28.59
N THR A 228 -2.53 3.16 -27.76
CA THR A 228 -1.39 4.05 -28.04
C THR A 228 -0.61 3.59 -29.26
N LEU A 229 -0.37 2.28 -29.40
CA LEU A 229 0.28 1.72 -30.59
C LEU A 229 -0.57 1.95 -31.84
N SER A 230 -1.88 1.72 -31.77
CA SER A 230 -2.79 1.96 -32.88
C SER A 230 -2.81 3.43 -33.31
N LEU A 231 -2.83 4.38 -32.35
CA LEU A 231 -2.76 5.81 -32.64
C LEU A 231 -1.41 6.20 -33.24
N ILE A 232 -0.30 5.75 -32.66
CA ILE A 232 1.05 6.03 -33.17
C ILE A 232 1.17 5.51 -34.61
N ILE A 233 0.76 4.28 -34.85
CA ILE A 233 0.82 3.66 -36.19
C ILE A 233 -0.09 4.42 -37.18
N LYS A 234 -1.24 4.91 -36.74
CA LYS A 234 -2.16 5.67 -37.57
C LYS A 234 -1.65 7.05 -37.94
N ASP A 235 -0.99 7.73 -37.00
CA ASP A 235 -0.50 9.11 -37.17
C ASP A 235 0.93 9.19 -37.72
N MET A 236 1.61 8.07 -37.89
CA MET A 236 2.93 8.04 -38.56
C MET A 236 2.77 8.34 -40.08
N ASN A 237 3.52 9.34 -40.54
CA ASN A 237 3.60 9.70 -41.96
C ASN A 237 4.34 8.66 -42.87
N SER A 238 4.60 7.49 -42.35
CA SER A 238 5.29 6.39 -43.03
C SER A 238 4.35 5.22 -43.22
N GLY A 239 4.44 4.55 -44.38
CA GLY A 239 3.71 3.31 -44.64
C GLY A 239 4.21 2.20 -43.72
N ILE A 240 3.32 1.55 -42.98
CA ILE A 240 3.64 0.48 -42.03
C ILE A 240 2.88 -0.78 -42.43
N VAL A 241 3.60 -1.91 -42.45
CA VAL A 241 3.02 -3.25 -42.60
C VAL A 241 3.59 -4.18 -41.56
N CYS A 242 2.73 -5.00 -40.97
CA CYS A 242 3.12 -6.05 -40.02
C CYS A 242 2.80 -7.42 -40.61
N PHE A 243 3.73 -8.36 -40.47
CA PHE A 243 3.58 -9.74 -40.93
C PHE A 243 3.59 -10.70 -39.72
N ASP A 244 2.86 -11.80 -39.84
CA ASP A 244 2.95 -12.92 -38.91
C ASP A 244 4.26 -13.72 -39.13
N ASN A 245 4.53 -14.70 -38.27
CA ASN A 245 5.69 -15.58 -38.38
C ASN A 245 5.66 -16.47 -39.66
N ARG A 246 4.55 -16.46 -40.42
CA ARG A 246 4.38 -17.17 -41.65
C ARG A 246 4.44 -16.26 -42.89
N GLY A 247 4.78 -14.97 -42.67
CA GLY A 247 4.89 -13.98 -43.75
C GLY A 247 3.55 -13.44 -44.26
N ARG A 248 2.43 -13.66 -43.55
CA ARG A 248 1.12 -13.11 -43.95
C ARG A 248 0.96 -11.73 -43.32
N CYS A 249 0.46 -10.78 -44.13
CA CYS A 249 0.15 -9.43 -43.62
C CYS A 249 -0.99 -9.50 -42.61
N ILE A 250 -0.74 -9.03 -41.36
CA ILE A 250 -1.72 -8.94 -40.30
C ILE A 250 -2.21 -7.52 -40.07
N TYR A 251 -1.44 -6.52 -40.53
CA TYR A 251 -1.82 -5.12 -40.39
C TYR A 251 -1.11 -4.27 -41.45
N CYS A 252 -1.83 -3.24 -41.94
CA CYS A 252 -1.32 -2.24 -42.86
C CYS A 252 -2.01 -0.92 -42.57
N ASN A 253 -1.25 0.18 -42.38
CA ASN A 253 -1.83 1.50 -42.16
C ASN A 253 -2.33 2.14 -43.43
N ASP A 254 -3.20 3.17 -43.33
CA ASP A 254 -3.86 3.80 -44.48
C ASP A 254 -2.88 4.50 -45.42
N ILE A 255 -1.74 4.99 -44.89
CA ILE A 255 -0.70 5.60 -45.73
C ILE A 255 -0.08 4.60 -46.68
N LEU A 256 0.24 3.38 -46.24
CA LEU A 256 0.76 2.35 -47.10
C LEU A 256 -0.28 1.90 -48.12
N LYS A 257 -1.55 1.75 -47.74
CA LYS A 257 -2.64 1.45 -48.63
C LYS A 257 -2.76 2.48 -49.76
N ASN A 258 -2.65 3.77 -49.40
CA ASN A 258 -2.73 4.87 -50.36
C ASN A 258 -1.51 4.92 -51.29
N ILE A 259 -0.29 4.68 -50.78
CA ILE A 259 0.94 4.67 -51.60
C ILE A 259 0.91 3.55 -52.64
N TYR A 260 0.43 2.37 -52.27
CA TYR A 260 0.42 1.19 -53.15
C TYR A 260 -0.93 0.92 -53.82
N ASN A 261 -1.93 1.81 -53.68
CA ASN A 261 -3.30 1.60 -54.19
C ASN A 261 -3.90 0.23 -53.78
N LEU A 262 -3.55 -0.25 -52.57
CA LEU A 262 -4.04 -1.53 -52.07
C LEU A 262 -5.50 -1.39 -51.63
N SER A 263 -6.41 -2.04 -52.37
CA SER A 263 -7.79 -2.17 -51.88
C SER A 263 -7.88 -3.24 -50.79
N LEU A 264 -8.89 -3.12 -49.92
CA LEU A 264 -9.17 -4.06 -48.82
C LEU A 264 -9.32 -5.54 -49.27
N ILE A 265 -9.36 -5.81 -50.54
CA ILE A 265 -9.52 -7.15 -51.14
C ILE A 265 -8.18 -7.90 -51.25
N HIS A 266 -7.04 -7.23 -51.07
CA HIS A 266 -5.71 -7.81 -51.26
C HIS A 266 -4.91 -8.04 -49.95
N ILE A 267 -5.56 -7.91 -48.80
CA ILE A 267 -4.92 -8.15 -47.48
C ILE A 267 -5.58 -9.39 -46.82
#